data_6691566826701b55c0d35ac01f78eb9b
#
_entry.id   6691566826701b55c0d35ac01f78eb9b
#
_cell.length_a   1.000
_cell.length_b   1.000
_cell.length_c   1.000
_cell.angle_alpha   90.00
_cell.angle_beta   90.00
_cell.angle_gamma   90.00
#
_symmetry.space_group_name_H-M   'P 1'
#
loop_
_entity.id
_entity.type
_entity.pdbx_description
1 polymer ?
#
loop_
_entity_poly.entity_id
_entity_poly.type
_entity_poly.pdbx_seq_one_letter_code
_entity_poly.pdbx_strand_id
1 'polypeptide(L)'
;YTQEEIKDIVAYAASKYITVIPEIEMPGHASAAIAAYPWLGSTDEKIKVPCTFGVKNSAFNVADPRTRTFLKDVLDEVMELFPSRIIHIGGDEVRQEQWNNSSEVRTFMKEKGINSAAELQMWFTNHIASYLKSKGRIMMGWNDITGDKLHGYQSEVTIEAGNQLSEDAVVQFWTGNHDLLRKAAKRGYKIVNSYFKYTYLNFNHDRITPGLEYDFEPIPLEKAYAFNPIPEGLTMQEQKQIIGIGCQMWGEWIPQVEDMYRMIYPYWAAHAETGWTDNKRKNYNRFVRSMDYFLTRWIDKNYINSHNIGIKQHQ
;
A
#
# COMPACT_ATOMS: atom_id res chain seq x y z
N TYR A 1 4.06 19.65 4.23
CA TYR A 1 5.52 19.71 4.41
C TYR A 1 6.15 20.53 3.28
N THR A 2 7.16 21.31 3.62
CA THR A 2 8.03 21.95 2.64
C THR A 2 9.04 20.93 2.06
N GLN A 3 9.66 21.26 0.94
CA GLN A 3 10.70 20.40 0.36
C GLN A 3 11.91 20.24 1.31
N GLU A 4 12.25 21.27 2.07
CA GLU A 4 13.33 21.24 3.07
C GLU A 4 12.97 20.28 4.21
N GLU A 5 11.75 20.34 4.75
CA GLU A 5 11.29 19.39 5.79
C GLU A 5 11.33 17.94 5.29
N ILE A 6 10.95 17.69 4.04
CA ILE A 6 11.08 16.36 3.43
C ILE A 6 12.53 15.92 3.36
N LYS A 7 13.44 16.78 2.91
CA LYS A 7 14.88 16.47 2.86
C LYS A 7 15.43 16.14 4.24
N ASP A 8 15.02 16.89 5.28
CA ASP A 8 15.41 16.64 6.66
C ASP A 8 14.90 15.29 7.17
N ILE A 9 13.65 14.95 6.88
CA ILE A 9 13.06 13.64 7.22
C ILE A 9 13.84 12.51 6.54
N VAL A 10 14.13 12.66 5.25
CA VAL A 10 14.88 11.67 4.47
C VAL A 10 16.30 11.50 5.01
N ALA A 11 16.99 12.60 5.32
CA ALA A 11 18.33 12.58 5.89
C ALA A 11 18.34 11.94 7.29
N TYR A 12 17.36 12.27 8.14
CA TYR A 12 17.21 11.66 9.45
C TYR A 12 16.98 10.15 9.34
N ALA A 13 16.07 9.71 8.47
CA ALA A 13 15.79 8.30 8.23
C ALA A 13 17.05 7.56 7.74
N ALA A 14 17.78 8.15 6.80
CA ALA A 14 19.04 7.59 6.29
C ALA A 14 20.08 7.42 7.41
N SER A 15 20.16 8.35 8.38
CA SER A 15 21.03 8.23 9.55
C SER A 15 20.69 7.05 10.46
N LYS A 16 19.48 6.49 10.28
CA LYS A 16 18.99 5.30 10.98
C LYS A 16 18.95 4.06 10.07
N TYR A 17 19.56 4.13 8.88
CA TYR A 17 19.53 3.07 7.88
C TYR A 17 18.11 2.72 7.38
N ILE A 18 17.20 3.72 7.38
CA ILE A 18 15.84 3.61 6.90
C ILE A 18 15.75 4.33 5.55
N THR A 19 15.23 3.66 4.54
CA THR A 19 14.89 4.26 3.25
C THR A 19 13.45 4.75 3.28
N VAL A 20 13.22 6.03 3.00
CA VAL A 20 11.87 6.57 2.82
C VAL A 20 11.47 6.33 1.38
N ILE A 21 10.42 5.54 1.17
CA ILE A 21 9.82 5.29 -0.14
C ILE A 21 8.57 6.20 -0.25
N PRO A 22 8.54 7.15 -1.19
CA PRO A 22 7.34 7.97 -1.39
C PRO A 22 6.26 7.17 -2.07
N GLU A 23 5.00 7.38 -1.67
CA GLU A 23 3.81 6.86 -2.32
C GLU A 23 3.00 8.02 -2.89
N ILE A 24 2.76 7.99 -4.21
CA ILE A 24 1.99 8.98 -4.96
C ILE A 24 0.89 8.25 -5.69
N GLU A 25 -0.32 8.38 -5.18
CA GLU A 25 -1.49 7.65 -5.67
C GLU A 25 -1.88 7.99 -7.10
N MET A 26 -1.96 6.95 -7.92
CA MET A 26 -2.46 7.02 -9.29
C MET A 26 -2.84 5.63 -9.84
N PRO A 27 -3.89 5.49 -10.65
CA PRO A 27 -4.81 6.52 -11.14
C PRO A 27 -6.01 6.77 -10.23
N GLY A 28 -6.23 5.93 -9.20
CA GLY A 28 -7.24 6.08 -8.15
C GLY A 28 -6.82 7.05 -7.06
N HIS A 29 -7.63 7.14 -6.00
CA HIS A 29 -7.41 8.02 -4.84
C HIS A 29 -7.04 9.49 -5.20
N ALA A 30 -7.51 9.95 -6.36
CA ALA A 30 -7.13 11.19 -7.00
C ALA A 30 -8.04 12.39 -6.66
N SER A 31 -9.03 12.21 -5.78
CA SER A 31 -10.08 13.21 -5.54
C SER A 31 -9.54 14.57 -5.13
N ALA A 32 -8.50 14.64 -4.30
CA ALA A 32 -7.92 15.91 -3.87
C ALA A 32 -7.25 16.66 -5.02
N ALA A 33 -6.50 15.95 -5.87
CA ALA A 33 -5.87 16.53 -7.05
C ALA A 33 -6.91 17.01 -8.09
N ILE A 34 -7.95 16.20 -8.33
CA ILE A 34 -9.04 16.55 -9.27
C ILE A 34 -9.87 17.70 -8.71
N ALA A 35 -10.08 17.80 -7.40
CA ALA A 35 -10.76 18.96 -6.82
C ALA A 35 -9.97 20.27 -7.02
N ALA A 36 -8.63 20.19 -6.94
CA ALA A 36 -7.75 21.34 -7.18
C ALA A 36 -7.60 21.66 -8.68
N TYR A 37 -7.53 20.63 -9.52
CA TYR A 37 -7.33 20.73 -10.97
C TYR A 37 -8.37 19.87 -11.70
N PRO A 38 -9.60 20.36 -11.93
CA PRO A 38 -10.70 19.56 -12.50
C PRO A 38 -10.39 18.89 -13.84
N TRP A 39 -9.52 19.46 -14.63
CA TRP A 39 -9.08 18.91 -15.93
C TRP A 39 -8.27 17.59 -15.81
N LEU A 40 -7.83 17.22 -14.61
CA LEU A 40 -7.20 15.93 -14.35
C LEU A 40 -8.20 14.77 -14.32
N GLY A 41 -9.49 15.06 -14.12
CA GLY A 41 -10.55 14.04 -14.06
C GLY A 41 -11.10 13.66 -15.44
N SER A 42 -11.84 12.55 -15.47
CA SER A 42 -12.49 12.03 -16.69
C SER A 42 -13.90 12.58 -16.93
N THR A 43 -14.35 13.49 -16.10
CA THR A 43 -15.66 14.14 -16.18
C THR A 43 -15.49 15.65 -16.02
N ASP A 44 -16.45 16.42 -16.55
CA ASP A 44 -16.47 17.89 -16.38
C ASP A 44 -17.01 18.31 -14.98
N GLU A 45 -17.28 17.36 -14.11
CA GLU A 45 -17.85 17.62 -12.79
C GLU A 45 -16.80 18.25 -11.85
N LYS A 46 -17.17 19.39 -11.28
CA LYS A 46 -16.38 20.01 -10.21
C LYS A 46 -16.67 19.31 -8.90
N ILE A 47 -15.70 18.57 -8.41
CA ILE A 47 -15.81 17.88 -7.12
C ILE A 47 -15.20 18.72 -5.99
N LYS A 48 -15.61 18.42 -4.76
CA LYS A 48 -14.94 18.87 -3.54
C LYS A 48 -14.06 17.75 -3.01
N VAL A 49 -13.04 18.11 -2.22
CA VAL A 49 -12.27 17.10 -1.49
C VAL A 49 -13.24 16.35 -0.56
N PRO A 50 -13.37 15.02 -0.73
CA PRO A 50 -14.31 14.26 0.10
C PRO A 50 -13.79 14.15 1.53
N CYS A 51 -14.71 14.27 2.49
CA CYS A 51 -14.44 14.11 3.92
C CYS A 51 -15.25 12.94 4.53
N THR A 52 -15.69 12.02 3.69
CA THR A 52 -16.41 10.80 4.11
C THR A 52 -15.56 9.57 3.85
N PHE A 53 -15.72 8.56 4.69
CA PHE A 53 -15.04 7.28 4.53
C PHE A 53 -15.40 6.56 3.21
N GLY A 54 -14.51 5.68 2.77
CA GLY A 54 -14.71 4.77 1.63
C GLY A 54 -14.13 5.25 0.30
N VAL A 55 -13.96 4.30 -0.61
CA VAL A 55 -13.39 4.48 -1.95
C VAL A 55 -14.22 5.44 -2.79
N LYS A 56 -13.59 6.41 -3.43
CA LYS A 56 -14.24 7.42 -4.28
C LYS A 56 -14.14 7.04 -5.75
N ASN A 57 -15.11 7.51 -6.55
CA ASN A 57 -15.16 7.20 -7.98
C ASN A 57 -14.15 8.00 -8.81
N SER A 58 -13.50 9.00 -8.22
CA SER A 58 -12.61 9.90 -8.94
C SER A 58 -11.30 9.23 -9.29
N ALA A 59 -11.05 9.03 -10.57
CA ALA A 59 -9.78 8.57 -11.11
C ALA A 59 -9.26 9.57 -12.14
N PHE A 60 -7.92 9.67 -12.26
CA PHE A 60 -7.29 10.51 -13.28
C PHE A 60 -7.75 10.13 -14.69
N ASN A 61 -7.93 11.13 -15.56
CA ASN A 61 -8.12 10.94 -16.99
C ASN A 61 -6.80 10.51 -17.63
N VAL A 62 -6.52 9.22 -17.59
CA VAL A 62 -5.28 8.68 -18.16
C VAL A 62 -5.24 8.72 -19.69
N ALA A 63 -6.36 9.01 -20.36
CA ALA A 63 -6.42 9.22 -21.79
C ALA A 63 -5.87 10.60 -22.22
N ASP A 64 -6.00 11.62 -21.34
CA ASP A 64 -5.49 12.97 -21.62
C ASP A 64 -3.95 13.00 -21.49
N PRO A 65 -3.23 13.40 -22.56
CA PRO A 65 -1.77 13.53 -22.49
C PRO A 65 -1.30 14.60 -21.48
N ARG A 66 -2.11 15.62 -21.20
CA ARG A 66 -1.79 16.66 -20.20
C ARG A 66 -1.76 16.07 -18.81
N THR A 67 -2.72 15.20 -18.48
CA THR A 67 -2.76 14.48 -17.20
C THR A 67 -1.52 13.60 -17.03
N ARG A 68 -1.15 12.86 -18.07
CA ARG A 68 0.06 12.03 -18.03
C ARG A 68 1.34 12.85 -17.89
N THR A 69 1.42 14.03 -18.50
CA THR A 69 2.55 14.95 -18.33
C THR A 69 2.61 15.47 -16.91
N PHE A 70 1.48 15.95 -16.37
CA PHE A 70 1.39 16.44 -14.99
C PHE A 70 1.87 15.39 -13.98
N LEU A 71 1.43 14.14 -14.13
CA LEU A 71 1.85 13.07 -13.24
C LEU A 71 3.37 12.78 -13.33
N LYS A 72 3.96 12.90 -14.51
CA LYS A 72 5.41 12.79 -14.69
C LYS A 72 6.16 13.95 -14.04
N ASP A 73 5.66 15.16 -14.15
CA ASP A 73 6.26 16.35 -13.53
C ASP A 73 6.22 16.22 -11.99
N VAL A 74 5.10 15.72 -11.43
CA VAL A 74 5.01 15.40 -10.00
C VAL A 74 6.03 14.32 -9.60
N LEU A 75 6.16 13.25 -10.39
CA LEU A 75 7.12 12.19 -10.11
C LEU A 75 8.57 12.67 -10.24
N ASP A 76 8.89 13.60 -11.13
CA ASP A 76 10.22 14.20 -11.25
C ASP A 76 10.58 14.97 -9.98
N GLU A 77 9.68 15.82 -9.45
CA GLU A 77 9.91 16.53 -8.18
C GLU A 77 10.06 15.55 -7.00
N VAL A 78 9.22 14.53 -6.95
CA VAL A 78 9.32 13.47 -5.92
C VAL A 78 10.66 12.76 -5.99
N MET A 79 11.16 12.43 -7.18
CA MET A 79 12.46 11.76 -7.35
C MET A 79 13.66 12.65 -6.99
N GLU A 80 13.53 13.97 -7.02
CA GLU A 80 14.55 14.90 -6.52
C GLU A 80 14.61 14.93 -4.99
N LEU A 81 13.45 14.78 -4.34
CA LEU A 81 13.34 14.81 -2.87
C LEU A 81 13.69 13.47 -2.22
N PHE A 82 13.37 12.36 -2.88
CA PHE A 82 13.53 11.02 -2.34
C PHE A 82 14.57 10.22 -3.12
N PRO A 83 15.72 9.91 -2.51
CA PRO A 83 16.77 9.13 -3.16
C PRO A 83 16.43 7.64 -3.29
N SER A 84 15.29 7.20 -2.77
CA SER A 84 14.85 5.81 -2.88
C SER A 84 14.86 5.32 -4.32
N ARG A 85 15.41 4.15 -4.54
CA ARG A 85 15.33 3.50 -5.85
C ARG A 85 13.90 3.09 -6.21
N ILE A 86 13.03 2.92 -5.22
CA ILE A 86 11.64 2.52 -5.38
C ILE A 86 10.76 3.76 -5.23
N ILE A 87 9.79 3.90 -6.14
CA ILE A 87 8.68 4.87 -6.06
C ILE A 87 7.39 4.05 -6.04
N HIS A 88 6.59 4.25 -5.01
CA HIS A 88 5.28 3.60 -4.90
C HIS A 88 4.22 4.49 -5.56
N ILE A 89 3.37 3.89 -6.39
CA ILE A 89 2.35 4.62 -7.15
C ILE A 89 0.92 4.35 -6.66
N GLY A 90 0.75 3.63 -5.55
CA GLY A 90 -0.55 3.14 -5.11
C GLY A 90 -1.12 2.13 -6.08
N GLY A 91 -2.09 2.54 -6.87
CA GLY A 91 -2.70 1.75 -7.95
C GLY A 91 -3.87 0.88 -7.51
N ASP A 92 -4.24 0.96 -6.23
CA ASP A 92 -5.32 0.23 -5.62
C ASP A 92 -6.69 0.88 -5.83
N GLU A 93 -7.72 0.06 -5.65
CA GLU A 93 -9.11 0.46 -5.50
C GLU A 93 -9.67 1.35 -6.63
N VAL A 94 -9.12 1.26 -7.83
CA VAL A 94 -9.52 2.11 -8.97
C VAL A 94 -10.96 1.82 -9.39
N ARG A 95 -11.84 2.82 -9.21
CA ARG A 95 -13.20 2.78 -9.72
C ARG A 95 -13.20 3.14 -11.19
N GLN A 96 -13.79 2.26 -12.01
CA GLN A 96 -13.73 2.33 -13.47
C GLN A 96 -14.93 3.02 -14.11
N GLU A 97 -15.94 3.40 -13.34
CA GLU A 97 -17.21 3.92 -13.84
C GLU A 97 -17.04 5.22 -14.63
N GLN A 98 -16.18 6.13 -14.16
CA GLN A 98 -15.94 7.40 -14.88
C GLN A 98 -15.25 7.17 -16.23
N TRP A 99 -14.30 6.24 -16.30
CA TRP A 99 -13.66 5.87 -17.55
C TRP A 99 -14.63 5.22 -18.53
N ASN A 100 -15.47 4.30 -18.07
CA ASN A 100 -16.48 3.65 -18.88
C ASN A 100 -17.51 4.63 -19.43
N ASN A 101 -17.82 5.70 -18.72
CA ASN A 101 -18.78 6.73 -19.12
C ASN A 101 -18.16 7.86 -19.96
N SER A 102 -16.84 8.05 -19.94
CA SER A 102 -16.16 9.10 -20.71
C SER A 102 -16.04 8.74 -22.19
N SER A 103 -16.54 9.60 -23.08
CA SER A 103 -16.40 9.41 -24.53
C SER A 103 -14.93 9.54 -24.97
N GLU A 104 -14.17 10.45 -24.36
CA GLU A 104 -12.75 10.65 -24.62
C GLU A 104 -11.95 9.39 -24.27
N VAL A 105 -12.16 8.84 -23.07
CA VAL A 105 -11.48 7.62 -22.61
C VAL A 105 -11.81 6.44 -23.52
N ARG A 106 -13.09 6.26 -23.90
CA ARG A 106 -13.48 5.18 -24.83
C ARG A 106 -12.84 5.33 -26.21
N THR A 107 -12.74 6.57 -26.72
CA THR A 107 -12.06 6.83 -28.00
C THR A 107 -10.59 6.46 -27.91
N PHE A 108 -9.91 6.92 -26.87
CA PHE A 108 -8.51 6.56 -26.61
C PHE A 108 -8.29 5.05 -26.50
N MET A 109 -9.15 4.35 -25.74
CA MET A 109 -9.08 2.90 -25.62
C MET A 109 -9.20 2.21 -27.00
N LYS A 110 -10.16 2.64 -27.83
CA LYS A 110 -10.33 2.12 -29.18
C LYS A 110 -9.09 2.36 -30.05
N GLU A 111 -8.50 3.55 -30.01
CA GLU A 111 -7.28 3.89 -30.76
C GLU A 111 -6.07 3.06 -30.33
N LYS A 112 -6.01 2.68 -29.05
CA LYS A 112 -4.94 1.85 -28.46
C LYS A 112 -5.19 0.34 -28.52
N GLY A 113 -6.36 -0.08 -28.98
CA GLY A 113 -6.75 -1.49 -28.96
C GLY A 113 -6.97 -2.06 -27.56
N ILE A 114 -7.36 -1.18 -26.59
CA ILE A 114 -7.64 -1.53 -25.22
C ILE A 114 -9.13 -1.86 -25.09
N ASN A 115 -9.46 -3.05 -24.61
CA ASN A 115 -10.82 -3.59 -24.64
C ASN A 115 -11.61 -3.37 -23.34
N SER A 116 -10.94 -3.02 -22.24
CA SER A 116 -11.58 -2.83 -20.95
C SER A 116 -10.87 -1.77 -20.10
N ALA A 117 -11.58 -1.24 -19.11
CA ALA A 117 -10.99 -0.29 -18.15
C ALA A 117 -9.91 -0.94 -17.27
N ALA A 118 -9.95 -2.25 -17.03
CA ALA A 118 -8.88 -2.98 -16.35
C ALA A 118 -7.62 -3.04 -17.23
N GLU A 119 -7.75 -3.27 -18.53
CA GLU A 119 -6.63 -3.17 -19.46
C GLU A 119 -6.10 -1.74 -19.57
N LEU A 120 -6.97 -0.73 -19.48
CA LEU A 120 -6.56 0.67 -19.45
C LEU A 120 -5.72 0.99 -18.20
N GLN A 121 -6.13 0.48 -17.03
CA GLN A 121 -5.35 0.61 -15.80
C GLN A 121 -3.97 -0.05 -15.97
N MET A 122 -3.91 -1.24 -16.51
CA MET A 122 -2.64 -1.94 -16.77
C MET A 122 -1.76 -1.18 -17.77
N TRP A 123 -2.35 -0.68 -18.86
CA TRP A 123 -1.64 0.15 -19.82
C TRP A 123 -1.03 1.39 -19.15
N PHE A 124 -1.81 2.09 -18.32
CA PHE A 124 -1.35 3.26 -17.60
C PHE A 124 -0.25 2.91 -16.60
N THR A 125 -0.44 1.85 -15.81
CA THR A 125 0.55 1.36 -14.85
C THR A 125 1.90 1.07 -15.53
N ASN A 126 1.87 0.37 -16.68
CA ASN A 126 3.07 0.10 -17.47
C ASN A 126 3.68 1.36 -18.09
N HIS A 127 2.86 2.35 -18.45
CA HIS A 127 3.34 3.64 -18.92
C HIS A 127 4.15 4.38 -17.84
N ILE A 128 3.67 4.39 -16.60
CA ILE A 128 4.38 4.97 -15.45
C ILE A 128 5.61 4.13 -15.09
N ALA A 129 5.51 2.79 -15.10
CA ALA A 129 6.65 1.91 -14.84
C ALA A 129 7.80 2.19 -15.83
N SER A 130 7.48 2.32 -17.12
CA SER A 130 8.45 2.63 -18.17
C SER A 130 9.08 4.02 -17.96
N TYR A 131 8.30 5.00 -17.52
CA TYR A 131 8.81 6.32 -17.20
C TYR A 131 9.79 6.27 -16.01
N LEU A 132 9.41 5.67 -14.90
CA LEU A 132 10.27 5.50 -13.72
C LEU A 132 11.54 4.73 -14.06
N LYS A 133 11.45 3.67 -14.86
CA LYS A 133 12.60 2.90 -15.35
C LYS A 133 13.56 3.76 -16.17
N SER A 134 13.05 4.67 -17.02
CA SER A 134 13.88 5.60 -17.79
C SER A 134 14.67 6.59 -16.91
N LYS A 135 14.19 6.82 -15.67
CA LYS A 135 14.84 7.63 -14.63
C LYS A 135 15.71 6.80 -13.67
N GLY A 136 15.89 5.50 -13.94
CA GLY A 136 16.65 4.58 -13.09
C GLY A 136 15.94 4.17 -11.80
N ARG A 137 14.60 4.35 -11.74
CA ARG A 137 13.78 3.98 -10.59
C ARG A 137 12.99 2.70 -10.88
N ILE A 138 12.50 2.07 -9.81
CA ILE A 138 11.65 0.87 -9.87
C ILE A 138 10.27 1.28 -9.36
N MET A 139 9.25 0.91 -10.10
CA MET A 139 7.87 1.08 -9.68
C MET A 139 7.48 0.04 -8.61
N MET A 140 6.79 0.47 -7.58
CA MET A 140 6.07 -0.37 -6.62
C MET A 140 4.59 0.03 -6.62
N GLY A 141 3.69 -0.89 -6.34
CA GLY A 141 2.27 -0.59 -6.14
C GLY A 141 1.55 -1.72 -5.42
N TRP A 142 0.35 -1.42 -4.93
CA TRP A 142 -0.52 -2.42 -4.32
C TRP A 142 -0.87 -3.53 -5.32
N ASN A 143 -1.21 -4.72 -4.84
CA ASN A 143 -1.38 -5.87 -5.74
C ASN A 143 -2.53 -5.74 -6.75
N ASP A 144 -3.34 -4.69 -6.68
CA ASP A 144 -4.29 -4.28 -7.72
C ASP A 144 -3.62 -4.03 -9.08
N ILE A 145 -2.35 -3.60 -9.07
CA ILE A 145 -1.56 -3.38 -10.30
C ILE A 145 -1.31 -4.65 -11.10
N THR A 146 -1.54 -5.84 -10.54
CA THR A 146 -1.40 -7.12 -11.26
C THR A 146 -2.53 -7.39 -12.25
N GLY A 147 -3.62 -6.61 -12.17
CA GLY A 147 -4.81 -6.76 -12.99
C GLY A 147 -5.72 -7.92 -12.57
N ASP A 148 -5.43 -8.56 -11.46
CA ASP A 148 -6.32 -9.58 -10.89
C ASP A 148 -7.56 -8.91 -10.27
N LYS A 149 -8.73 -9.55 -10.36
CA LYS A 149 -9.95 -9.04 -9.71
C LYS A 149 -9.85 -9.20 -8.20
N LEU A 150 -9.84 -8.09 -7.49
CA LEU A 150 -9.75 -8.04 -6.03
C LEU A 150 -11.06 -7.55 -5.39
N HIS A 151 -11.76 -6.67 -6.07
CA HIS A 151 -12.93 -5.97 -5.53
C HIS A 151 -14.21 -6.33 -6.27
N GLY A 152 -15.33 -6.34 -5.57
CA GLY A 152 -16.64 -6.73 -6.14
C GLY A 152 -17.15 -5.82 -7.26
N TYR A 153 -16.67 -4.58 -7.32
CA TYR A 153 -17.01 -3.62 -8.38
C TYR A 153 -16.15 -3.75 -9.65
N GLN A 154 -15.09 -4.56 -9.62
CA GLN A 154 -14.23 -4.82 -10.78
C GLN A 154 -14.83 -5.91 -11.66
N SER A 155 -14.70 -5.76 -12.97
CA SER A 155 -15.02 -6.82 -13.93
C SER A 155 -13.94 -7.89 -13.95
N GLU A 156 -14.32 -9.13 -14.20
CA GLU A 156 -13.34 -10.18 -14.52
C GLU A 156 -12.81 -9.93 -15.94
N VAL A 157 -11.51 -9.74 -16.05
CA VAL A 157 -10.83 -9.56 -17.31
C VAL A 157 -9.62 -10.48 -17.37
N THR A 158 -9.50 -11.21 -18.46
CA THR A 158 -8.26 -11.94 -18.75
C THR A 158 -7.28 -10.96 -19.40
N ILE A 159 -6.24 -10.57 -18.67
CA ILE A 159 -5.18 -9.74 -19.24
C ILE A 159 -4.29 -10.65 -20.11
N GLU A 160 -4.23 -10.33 -21.39
CA GLU A 160 -3.42 -11.08 -22.36
C GLU A 160 -1.93 -11.01 -22.01
N ALA A 161 -1.18 -12.02 -22.42
CA ALA A 161 0.24 -12.16 -22.10
C ALA A 161 1.09 -10.93 -22.49
N GLY A 162 0.72 -10.23 -23.58
CA GLY A 162 1.41 -9.01 -24.02
C GLY A 162 1.14 -7.76 -23.19
N ASN A 163 0.13 -7.79 -22.33
CA ASN A 163 -0.30 -6.65 -21.49
C ASN A 163 -0.04 -6.87 -20.01
N GLN A 164 0.86 -7.76 -19.64
CA GLN A 164 1.20 -8.02 -18.25
C GLN A 164 1.96 -6.85 -17.64
N LEU A 165 1.91 -6.76 -16.31
CA LEU A 165 2.68 -5.81 -15.53
C LEU A 165 4.18 -5.92 -15.84
N SER A 166 4.89 -4.79 -15.86
CA SER A 166 6.34 -4.72 -16.04
C SER A 166 7.07 -5.68 -15.09
N GLU A 167 8.01 -6.47 -15.61
CA GLU A 167 8.74 -7.51 -14.87
C GLU A 167 9.54 -6.95 -13.69
N ASP A 168 9.96 -5.66 -13.77
CA ASP A 168 10.74 -5.00 -12.73
C ASP A 168 9.86 -4.48 -11.58
N ALA A 169 8.54 -4.51 -11.71
CA ALA A 169 7.63 -3.97 -10.70
C ALA A 169 7.71 -4.76 -9.39
N VAL A 170 7.62 -4.03 -8.29
CA VAL A 170 7.44 -4.62 -6.95
C VAL A 170 5.96 -4.57 -6.59
N VAL A 171 5.41 -5.70 -6.19
CA VAL A 171 4.01 -5.83 -5.79
C VAL A 171 3.91 -5.82 -4.28
N GLN A 172 3.18 -4.87 -3.71
CA GLN A 172 2.81 -4.89 -2.30
C GLN A 172 1.46 -5.61 -2.16
N PHE A 173 1.50 -6.82 -1.63
CA PHE A 173 0.33 -7.67 -1.49
C PHE A 173 -0.42 -7.33 -0.19
N TRP A 174 -1.58 -6.70 -0.31
CA TRP A 174 -2.39 -6.29 0.84
C TRP A 174 -3.70 -7.07 0.97
N THR A 175 -4.32 -7.50 -0.13
CA THR A 175 -5.64 -8.12 -0.12
C THR A 175 -5.78 -9.25 -1.13
N GLY A 176 -6.89 -10.00 -1.02
CA GLY A 176 -7.19 -11.16 -1.83
C GLY A 176 -6.92 -12.46 -1.09
N ASN A 177 -6.67 -13.53 -1.81
CA ASN A 177 -6.34 -14.83 -1.26
C ASN A 177 -4.87 -15.21 -1.57
N HIS A 178 -4.37 -16.24 -0.91
CA HIS A 178 -3.00 -16.71 -1.11
C HIS A 178 -2.73 -17.25 -2.52
N ASP A 179 -3.77 -17.62 -3.30
CA ASP A 179 -3.57 -18.05 -4.69
C ASP A 179 -3.10 -16.89 -5.57
N LEU A 180 -3.60 -15.68 -5.32
CA LEU A 180 -3.17 -14.48 -6.03
C LEU A 180 -1.71 -14.12 -5.70
N LEU A 181 -1.31 -14.25 -4.43
CA LEU A 181 0.08 -14.06 -4.04
C LEU A 181 0.98 -15.11 -4.71
N ARG A 182 0.57 -16.40 -4.69
CA ARG A 182 1.29 -17.46 -5.39
C ARG A 182 1.40 -17.21 -6.88
N LYS A 183 0.32 -16.72 -7.50
CA LYS A 183 0.28 -16.35 -8.92
C LYS A 183 1.29 -15.25 -9.24
N ALA A 184 1.36 -14.19 -8.41
CA ALA A 184 2.33 -13.12 -8.56
C ALA A 184 3.77 -13.63 -8.41
N ALA A 185 4.05 -14.48 -7.41
CA ALA A 185 5.36 -15.09 -7.19
C ALA A 185 5.79 -16.00 -8.38
N LYS A 186 4.87 -16.80 -8.93
CA LYS A 186 5.10 -17.64 -10.10
C LYS A 186 5.41 -16.84 -11.36
N ARG A 187 4.83 -15.63 -11.49
CA ARG A 187 5.15 -14.69 -12.56
C ARG A 187 6.51 -14.00 -12.38
N GLY A 188 7.18 -14.20 -11.24
CA GLY A 188 8.52 -13.68 -10.97
C GLY A 188 8.54 -12.30 -10.34
N TYR A 189 7.39 -11.69 -9.98
CA TYR A 189 7.36 -10.39 -9.32
C TYR A 189 7.99 -10.44 -7.94
N LYS A 190 8.71 -9.39 -7.58
CA LYS A 190 9.14 -9.15 -6.21
C LYS A 190 7.94 -8.72 -5.38
N ILE A 191 7.76 -9.32 -4.20
CA ILE A 191 6.56 -9.14 -3.38
C ILE A 191 6.95 -8.68 -1.98
N VAL A 192 6.33 -7.59 -1.51
CA VAL A 192 6.24 -7.24 -0.09
C VAL A 192 4.89 -7.73 0.41
N ASN A 193 4.89 -8.69 1.32
CA ASN A 193 3.62 -9.24 1.83
C ASN A 193 3.11 -8.40 3.00
N SER A 194 2.01 -7.70 2.76
CA SER A 194 1.35 -6.78 3.68
C SER A 194 -0.11 -7.18 3.91
N TYR A 195 -0.38 -8.50 4.00
CA TYR A 195 -1.75 -9.01 4.01
C TYR A 195 -2.57 -8.47 5.17
N PHE A 196 -3.59 -7.66 4.86
CA PHE A 196 -4.32 -6.80 5.80
C PHE A 196 -4.82 -7.51 7.06
N LYS A 197 -5.21 -8.80 6.97
CA LYS A 197 -5.72 -9.59 8.11
C LYS A 197 -4.72 -9.78 9.25
N TYR A 198 -3.45 -9.44 9.03
CA TYR A 198 -2.38 -9.57 10.03
C TYR A 198 -1.61 -8.27 10.24
N THR A 199 -1.62 -7.36 9.26
CA THR A 199 -0.64 -6.28 9.16
C THR A 199 -1.23 -4.87 9.25
N TYR A 200 -2.57 -4.72 9.23
CA TYR A 200 -3.21 -3.41 9.36
C TYR A 200 -3.29 -2.99 10.83
N LEU A 201 -2.35 -2.17 11.25
CA LEU A 201 -2.21 -1.71 12.64
C LEU A 201 -3.37 -0.82 13.10
N ASN A 202 -4.03 -0.14 12.15
CA ASN A 202 -5.20 0.70 12.39
C ASN A 202 -6.49 -0.09 12.67
N PHE A 203 -6.47 -1.42 12.54
CA PHE A 203 -7.61 -2.25 12.95
C PHE A 203 -7.65 -2.36 14.47
N ASN A 204 -8.88 -2.53 15.00
CA ASN A 204 -9.05 -2.74 16.42
C ASN A 204 -8.25 -3.95 16.90
N HIS A 205 -7.59 -3.77 18.04
CA HIS A 205 -6.86 -4.84 18.72
C HIS A 205 -7.80 -5.68 19.60
N ASP A 206 -8.94 -5.10 19.96
CA ASP A 206 -10.02 -5.74 20.70
C ASP A 206 -11.39 -5.31 20.13
N ARG A 207 -12.47 -5.98 20.53
CA ARG A 207 -13.84 -5.68 20.10
C ARG A 207 -14.49 -4.52 20.88
N ILE A 208 -13.75 -3.78 21.69
CA ILE A 208 -14.31 -2.95 22.77
C ILE A 208 -14.24 -1.45 22.46
N THR A 209 -13.54 -1.00 21.42
CA THR A 209 -13.42 0.43 21.14
C THR A 209 -14.71 0.93 20.45
N PRO A 210 -15.57 1.72 21.14
CA PRO A 210 -16.77 2.25 20.54
C PRO A 210 -16.45 3.24 19.42
N GLY A 211 -17.25 3.21 18.36
CA GLY A 211 -17.21 4.20 17.29
C GLY A 211 -16.31 3.87 16.10
N LEU A 212 -15.60 2.76 16.13
CA LEU A 212 -14.92 2.23 14.96
C LEU A 212 -15.79 1.11 14.36
N GLU A 213 -16.75 1.48 13.54
CA GLU A 213 -17.57 0.54 12.78
C GLU A 213 -16.78 -0.05 11.61
N TYR A 214 -15.58 -0.59 11.88
CA TYR A 214 -14.96 -1.51 10.97
C TYR A 214 -15.55 -2.90 11.21
N ASP A 215 -16.16 -3.43 10.19
CA ASP A 215 -16.61 -4.82 10.12
C ASP A 215 -15.42 -5.79 9.92
N PHE A 216 -14.24 -5.38 10.39
CA PHE A 216 -13.02 -6.16 10.28
C PHE A 216 -12.73 -6.89 11.59
N GLU A 217 -12.36 -8.16 11.46
CA GLU A 217 -11.91 -8.95 12.60
C GLU A 217 -10.71 -8.30 13.28
N PRO A 218 -10.73 -8.15 14.61
CA PRO A 218 -9.60 -7.62 15.35
C PRO A 218 -8.29 -8.37 15.08
N ILE A 219 -7.19 -7.64 15.17
CA ILE A 219 -5.85 -8.22 15.04
C ILE A 219 -5.18 -8.18 16.44
N PRO A 220 -5.43 -9.17 17.32
CA PRO A 220 -4.68 -9.25 18.58
C PRO A 220 -3.21 -9.51 18.32
N LEU A 221 -2.35 -9.13 19.27
CA LEU A 221 -0.90 -9.22 19.14
C LEU A 221 -0.40 -10.62 18.75
N GLU A 222 -0.99 -11.66 19.33
CA GLU A 222 -0.66 -13.04 18.99
C GLU A 222 -0.93 -13.37 17.52
N LYS A 223 -2.05 -12.91 16.98
CA LYS A 223 -2.40 -13.06 15.56
C LYS A 223 -1.42 -12.31 14.66
N ALA A 224 -1.07 -11.07 15.01
CA ALA A 224 -0.07 -10.29 14.27
C ALA A 224 1.30 -11.00 14.27
N TYR A 225 1.73 -11.51 15.44
CA TYR A 225 2.96 -12.29 15.55
C TYR A 225 2.92 -13.62 14.79
N ALA A 226 1.77 -14.27 14.70
CA ALA A 226 1.60 -15.55 14.00
C ALA A 226 1.68 -15.42 12.47
N PHE A 227 1.71 -14.19 11.93
CA PHE A 227 1.79 -13.97 10.49
C PHE A 227 2.95 -14.74 9.86
N ASN A 228 2.62 -15.57 8.85
CA ASN A 228 3.61 -16.21 8.00
C ASN A 228 3.60 -15.54 6.63
N PRO A 229 4.62 -14.75 6.27
CA PRO A 229 4.64 -14.02 5.02
C PRO A 229 4.81 -14.92 3.78
N ILE A 230 5.26 -16.16 3.98
CA ILE A 230 5.50 -17.12 2.89
C ILE A 230 4.37 -18.15 2.91
N PRO A 231 3.36 -18.04 2.04
CA PRO A 231 2.27 -19.01 2.00
C PRO A 231 2.76 -20.39 1.58
N GLU A 232 2.06 -21.43 2.03
CA GLU A 232 2.33 -22.80 1.63
C GLU A 232 2.15 -23.00 0.11
N GLY A 233 2.84 -23.99 -0.44
CA GLY A 233 2.71 -24.39 -1.85
C GLY A 233 3.60 -23.63 -2.83
N LEU A 234 4.48 -22.73 -2.35
CA LEU A 234 5.53 -22.10 -3.16
C LEU A 234 6.78 -22.99 -3.19
N THR A 235 7.37 -23.13 -4.38
CA THR A 235 8.71 -23.70 -4.55
C THR A 235 9.77 -22.79 -3.89
N MET A 236 10.96 -23.30 -3.60
CA MET A 236 12.06 -22.50 -3.06
C MET A 236 12.42 -21.29 -3.94
N GLN A 237 12.27 -21.40 -5.25
CA GLN A 237 12.54 -20.30 -6.17
C GLN A 237 11.45 -19.23 -6.08
N GLU A 238 10.19 -19.61 -5.97
CA GLU A 238 9.06 -18.68 -5.82
C GLU A 238 9.08 -18.00 -4.45
N GLN A 239 9.48 -18.70 -3.39
CA GLN A 239 9.65 -18.11 -2.05
C GLN A 239 10.64 -16.95 -2.04
N LYS A 240 11.68 -16.98 -2.88
CA LYS A 240 12.66 -15.88 -3.03
C LYS A 240 12.05 -14.61 -3.62
N GLN A 241 10.86 -14.69 -4.18
CA GLN A 241 10.14 -13.50 -4.66
C GLN A 241 9.54 -12.70 -3.50
N ILE A 242 9.29 -13.33 -2.34
CA ILE A 242 8.83 -12.61 -1.14
C ILE A 242 10.07 -11.95 -0.51
N ILE A 243 10.23 -10.66 -0.79
CA ILE A 243 11.42 -9.89 -0.38
C ILE A 243 11.29 -9.21 0.97
N GLY A 244 10.08 -9.18 1.53
CA GLY A 244 9.83 -8.55 2.82
C GLY A 244 8.38 -8.60 3.22
N ILE A 245 8.10 -8.00 4.37
CA ILE A 245 6.76 -7.76 4.88
C ILE A 245 6.52 -6.27 5.02
N GLY A 246 5.25 -5.86 5.01
CA GLY A 246 4.81 -4.52 5.37
C GLY A 246 3.75 -4.56 6.45
N CYS A 247 3.61 -3.49 7.20
CA CYS A 247 2.46 -3.22 8.05
C CYS A 247 1.99 -1.79 7.84
N GLN A 248 0.68 -1.59 7.83
CA GLN A 248 0.05 -0.33 7.45
C GLN A 248 -0.57 0.36 8.65
N MET A 249 -0.48 1.68 8.67
CA MET A 249 -1.08 2.56 9.65
C MET A 249 -1.86 3.66 8.93
N TRP A 250 -3.13 3.35 8.62
CA TRP A 250 -4.04 4.29 7.97
C TRP A 250 -4.63 5.26 8.99
N GLY A 251 -4.73 6.53 8.60
CA GLY A 251 -4.99 7.62 9.55
C GLY A 251 -6.47 7.97 9.76
N GLU A 252 -7.42 7.37 9.04
CA GLU A 252 -8.83 7.81 9.00
C GLU A 252 -9.49 7.82 10.39
N TRP A 253 -9.06 6.91 11.27
CA TRP A 253 -9.64 6.72 12.59
C TRP A 253 -8.64 6.99 13.73
N ILE A 254 -7.57 7.72 13.45
CA ILE A 254 -6.51 8.05 14.41
C ILE A 254 -6.48 9.56 14.65
N PRO A 255 -7.36 10.09 15.52
CA PRO A 255 -7.47 11.52 15.74
C PRO A 255 -6.32 12.12 16.56
N GLN A 256 -5.62 11.29 17.36
CA GLN A 256 -4.57 11.73 18.28
C GLN A 256 -3.30 10.89 18.12
N VAL A 257 -2.16 11.49 18.45
CA VAL A 257 -0.84 10.81 18.39
C VAL A 257 -0.78 9.63 19.37
N GLU A 258 -1.43 9.76 20.50
CA GLU A 258 -1.53 8.71 21.52
C GLU A 258 -2.28 7.47 21.00
N ASP A 259 -3.31 7.67 20.19
CA ASP A 259 -4.00 6.56 19.50
C ASP A 259 -3.09 5.86 18.52
N MET A 260 -2.31 6.62 17.76
CA MET A 260 -1.30 6.06 16.84
C MET A 260 -0.28 5.21 17.61
N TYR A 261 0.27 5.72 18.71
CA TYR A 261 1.24 4.96 19.51
C TYR A 261 0.65 3.68 20.08
N ARG A 262 -0.59 3.71 20.56
CA ARG A 262 -1.30 2.53 21.04
C ARG A 262 -1.48 1.46 19.94
N MET A 263 -1.69 1.87 18.71
CA MET A 263 -1.85 0.96 17.56
C MET A 263 -0.51 0.41 17.06
N ILE A 264 0.56 1.19 17.16
CA ILE A 264 1.90 0.79 16.74
C ILE A 264 2.56 -0.17 17.75
N TYR A 265 2.52 0.17 19.03
CA TYR A 265 3.24 -0.56 20.06
C TYR A 265 2.33 -1.55 20.80
N PRO A 266 2.71 -2.82 20.92
CA PRO A 266 3.98 -3.45 20.51
C PRO A 266 3.95 -4.12 19.13
N TYR A 267 2.95 -3.86 18.30
CA TYR A 267 2.69 -4.58 17.03
C TYR A 267 3.86 -4.47 16.04
N TRP A 268 4.50 -3.30 15.95
CA TRP A 268 5.69 -3.14 15.12
C TRP A 268 6.82 -4.09 15.51
N ALA A 269 7.00 -4.36 16.80
CA ALA A 269 8.00 -5.30 17.25
C ALA A 269 7.67 -6.73 16.80
N ALA A 270 6.38 -7.11 16.81
CA ALA A 270 5.92 -8.40 16.31
C ALA A 270 6.18 -8.56 14.82
N HIS A 271 5.89 -7.52 14.04
CA HIS A 271 6.16 -7.53 12.59
C HIS A 271 7.67 -7.47 12.29
N ALA A 272 8.44 -6.71 13.05
CA ALA A 272 9.90 -6.69 12.92
C ALA A 272 10.50 -8.09 13.15
N GLU A 273 10.08 -8.79 14.19
CA GLU A 273 10.53 -10.19 14.42
C GLU A 273 10.06 -11.12 13.29
N THR A 274 8.84 -10.93 12.79
CA THR A 274 8.32 -11.73 11.66
C THR A 274 9.13 -11.54 10.37
N GLY A 275 9.56 -10.31 10.09
CA GLY A 275 10.40 -10.04 8.92
C GLY A 275 11.85 -10.49 9.06
N TRP A 276 12.35 -10.58 10.29
CA TRP A 276 13.75 -10.89 10.58
C TRP A 276 14.00 -12.37 10.89
N THR A 277 13.03 -13.04 11.50
CA THR A 277 13.20 -14.40 12.06
C THR A 277 12.54 -15.45 11.17
N ASP A 278 13.26 -16.52 10.86
CA ASP A 278 12.68 -17.70 10.20
C ASP A 278 11.43 -18.17 10.98
N ASN A 279 10.34 -18.40 10.26
CA ASN A 279 9.05 -18.75 10.87
C ASN A 279 9.12 -19.97 11.80
N LYS A 280 9.99 -20.94 11.50
CA LYS A 280 10.23 -22.14 12.35
C LYS A 280 10.91 -21.82 13.67
N ARG A 281 11.54 -20.65 13.78
CA ARG A 281 12.27 -20.20 14.98
C ARG A 281 11.47 -19.20 15.82
N LYS A 282 10.31 -18.77 15.33
CA LYS A 282 9.42 -17.86 16.06
C LYS A 282 8.88 -18.54 17.31
N ASN A 283 8.76 -17.78 18.41
CA ASN A 283 8.22 -18.25 19.68
C ASN A 283 7.55 -17.09 20.41
N TYR A 284 6.22 -17.09 20.44
CA TYR A 284 5.42 -16.00 20.99
C TYR A 284 5.73 -15.75 22.48
N ASN A 285 5.87 -16.79 23.29
CA ASN A 285 6.18 -16.63 24.71
C ASN A 285 7.57 -16.00 24.95
N ARG A 286 8.56 -16.32 24.11
CA ARG A 286 9.87 -15.65 24.15
C ARG A 286 9.72 -14.19 23.72
N PHE A 287 8.99 -13.93 22.68
CA PHE A 287 8.70 -12.58 22.18
C PHE A 287 8.08 -11.72 23.29
N VAL A 288 6.99 -12.19 23.93
CA VAL A 288 6.31 -11.47 25.01
C VAL A 288 7.26 -11.15 26.16
N ARG A 289 8.07 -12.12 26.61
CA ARG A 289 9.08 -11.87 27.67
C ARG A 289 10.13 -10.83 27.26
N SER A 290 10.49 -10.78 25.97
CA SER A 290 11.44 -9.78 25.47
C SER A 290 10.84 -8.37 25.45
N MET A 291 9.51 -8.24 25.43
CA MET A 291 8.84 -6.94 25.41
C MET A 291 9.04 -6.16 26.71
N ASP A 292 9.27 -6.79 27.85
CA ASP A 292 9.48 -6.09 29.14
C ASP A 292 10.62 -5.06 29.04
N TYR A 293 11.69 -5.40 28.32
CA TYR A 293 12.81 -4.49 28.07
C TYR A 293 12.44 -3.30 27.17
N PHE A 294 11.63 -3.51 26.15
CA PHE A 294 11.21 -2.47 25.23
C PHE A 294 10.11 -1.60 25.84
N LEU A 295 9.17 -2.19 26.59
CA LEU A 295 8.07 -1.49 27.24
C LEU A 295 8.59 -0.40 28.17
N THR A 296 9.58 -0.70 29.03
CA THR A 296 10.21 0.31 29.92
C THR A 296 10.73 1.49 29.09
N ARG A 297 11.43 1.23 27.99
CA ARG A 297 11.98 2.29 27.12
C ARG A 297 10.91 3.10 26.41
N TRP A 298 9.83 2.47 25.97
CA TRP A 298 8.73 3.17 25.30
C TRP A 298 7.94 4.04 26.29
N ILE A 299 7.79 3.59 27.54
CA ILE A 299 7.22 4.38 28.63
C ILE A 299 8.11 5.60 28.93
N ASP A 300 9.41 5.40 29.08
CA ASP A 300 10.38 6.47 29.35
C ASP A 300 10.40 7.55 28.23
N LYS A 301 10.06 7.14 27.00
CA LYS A 301 9.94 8.03 25.84
C LYS A 301 8.54 8.63 25.65
N ASN A 302 7.59 8.33 26.54
CA ASN A 302 6.18 8.73 26.45
C ASN A 302 5.46 8.26 25.16
N TYR A 303 5.92 7.17 24.55
CA TYR A 303 5.22 6.57 23.42
C TYR A 303 4.00 5.74 23.83
N ILE A 304 4.05 5.15 25.03
CA ILE A 304 2.95 4.41 25.64
C ILE A 304 2.87 4.77 27.14
N ASN A 305 1.69 4.64 27.71
CA ASN A 305 1.56 4.69 29.17
C ASN A 305 1.35 3.30 29.75
N SER A 306 1.70 3.12 31.03
CA SER A 306 1.68 1.84 31.72
C SER A 306 0.29 1.17 31.79
N HIS A 307 -0.79 1.92 31.55
CA HIS A 307 -2.17 1.46 31.64
C HIS A 307 -2.74 0.94 30.30
N ASN A 308 -2.10 1.25 29.18
CA ASN A 308 -2.60 0.95 27.82
C ASN A 308 -1.92 -0.25 27.14
N ILE A 309 -1.19 -1.05 27.91
CA ILE A 309 -0.45 -2.18 27.37
C ILE A 309 -1.36 -3.39 27.40
N GLY A 310 -1.88 -3.81 26.23
CA GLY A 310 -2.68 -5.04 26.06
C GLY A 310 -1.92 -6.35 26.28
N ILE A 311 -0.70 -6.29 26.81
CA ILE A 311 0.07 -7.45 27.26
C ILE A 311 -0.34 -7.69 28.71
N LYS A 312 -1.14 -8.73 28.96
CA LYS A 312 -1.36 -9.21 30.32
C LYS A 312 0.02 -9.55 30.91
N GLN A 313 0.46 -8.77 31.89
CA GLN A 313 1.61 -9.18 32.72
C GLN A 313 1.24 -10.53 33.31
N HIS A 314 1.89 -11.58 32.88
CA HIS A 314 1.84 -12.87 33.56
C HIS A 314 2.59 -12.67 34.88
N GLN A 315 1.82 -12.48 35.97
CA GLN A 315 2.29 -12.65 37.33
C GLN A 315 2.65 -14.12 37.61
#